data_fa1aefce9fbd7eed24e10a8896560ebd
#
_entry.id   fa1aefce9fbd7eed24e10a8896560ebd
#
_cell.length_a   1.000
_cell.length_b   1.000
_cell.length_c   1.000
_cell.angle_alpha   90.00
_cell.angle_beta   90.00
_cell.angle_gamma   90.00
#
_symmetry.space_group_name_H-M   'P 1'
#
loop_
_entity.id
_entity.type
_entity.pdbx_description
1 polymer ?
#
loop_
_entity_poly.entity_id
_entity_poly.type
_entity_poly.pdbx_seq_one_letter_code
_entity_poly.pdbx_strand_id
1 'polypeptide(L)'
;MESRRIIISSLIAILLLAMSGTASGQVRVGVAIAIAPPPIPMYEQPICPGDGYIWTPGYWAYDYDDADYYWVPGTWVPAPEVGFLWTPGYWAWGGNGFVFTAGYWGPVVGFYGGINYGFGYFGHGYEGGRWDGGHFYYNTTVNRVNVEIVRNVYNTRVTETTVSRVSYNGGNGGIDARPRPEEQAAAQQRHIAPVSAQIQHDQAARSDNQQRASVNHGAPAVAATAKPGAFKESGVVRTREAGGPYNPAPRPENSAAKNNSPKPAVHPNDIPRVDRTAPPNTGNPKQDMKYQQQQEKLQAKQGQELQKLQQKQEQDHQQMAKQQANQAKQQQMEQRHQQQTQQLQQKHAQQTEQMHQKQQAPPPPRQNENKPPH
;
A
#
# COMPACT_ATOMS: atom_id res chain seq x y z
N MET A 1 8.06 -64.07 9.10
CA MET A 1 8.97 -62.93 8.74
C MET A 1 8.34 -61.96 7.74
N GLU A 2 7.38 -62.38 6.93
CA GLU A 2 6.73 -61.50 5.92
C GLU A 2 5.81 -60.43 6.51
N SER A 3 5.05 -60.75 7.57
CA SER A 3 4.14 -59.80 8.20
C SER A 3 4.81 -58.57 8.80
N ARG A 4 6.06 -58.68 9.29
CA ARG A 4 6.84 -57.54 9.81
C ARG A 4 7.37 -56.63 8.71
N ARG A 5 7.64 -57.14 7.51
CA ARG A 5 8.11 -56.35 6.36
C ARG A 5 6.98 -55.49 5.78
N ILE A 6 5.74 -56.00 5.76
CA ILE A 6 4.55 -55.24 5.27
C ILE A 6 4.22 -54.09 6.22
N ILE A 7 4.33 -54.30 7.55
CA ILE A 7 4.06 -53.24 8.54
C ILE A 7 5.09 -52.11 8.46
N ILE A 8 6.36 -52.44 8.28
CA ILE A 8 7.43 -51.43 8.15
C ILE A 8 7.30 -50.65 6.85
N SER A 9 6.96 -51.32 5.74
CA SER A 9 6.71 -50.64 4.46
C SER A 9 5.51 -49.69 4.50
N SER A 10 4.43 -50.08 5.20
CA SER A 10 3.26 -49.23 5.40
C SER A 10 3.52 -48.01 6.29
N LEU A 11 4.36 -48.16 7.33
CA LEU A 11 4.78 -47.07 8.21
C LEU A 11 5.69 -46.05 7.50
N ILE A 12 6.58 -46.53 6.62
CA ILE A 12 7.43 -45.63 5.80
C ILE A 12 6.59 -44.89 4.75
N ALA A 13 5.59 -45.52 4.14
CA ALA A 13 4.69 -44.88 3.21
C ALA A 13 3.82 -43.81 3.87
N ILE A 14 3.38 -44.03 5.11
CA ILE A 14 2.61 -43.02 5.91
C ILE A 14 3.52 -41.89 6.36
N LEU A 15 4.79 -42.16 6.68
CA LEU A 15 5.73 -41.09 7.08
C LEU A 15 6.16 -40.22 5.90
N LEU A 16 6.17 -40.73 4.67
CA LEU A 16 6.44 -39.94 3.46
C LEU A 16 5.26 -39.11 3.00
N LEU A 17 4.03 -39.45 3.35
CA LEU A 17 2.84 -38.59 3.10
C LEU A 17 2.70 -37.43 4.10
N ALA A 18 3.36 -37.49 5.26
CA ALA A 18 3.30 -36.43 6.28
C ALA A 18 4.25 -35.26 6.00
N MET A 19 5.09 -35.32 4.97
CA MET A 19 5.94 -34.20 4.50
C MET A 19 5.36 -33.44 3.30
N SER A 20 4.06 -33.47 3.13
CA SER A 20 3.39 -32.47 2.28
C SER A 20 3.51 -31.14 2.99
N GLY A 21 4.66 -30.46 2.84
CA GLY A 21 4.85 -29.10 3.26
C GLY A 21 3.67 -28.29 2.70
N THR A 22 2.86 -27.73 3.58
CA THR A 22 1.90 -26.71 3.21
C THR A 22 2.69 -25.56 2.63
N ALA A 23 2.86 -25.55 1.29
CA ALA A 23 3.22 -24.34 0.58
C ALA A 23 2.09 -23.35 0.89
N SER A 24 2.29 -22.51 1.89
CA SER A 24 1.44 -21.35 2.13
C SER A 24 1.68 -20.39 0.97
N GLY A 25 1.10 -20.72 -0.20
CA GLY A 25 1.02 -19.82 -1.32
C GLY A 25 0.21 -18.62 -0.85
N GLN A 26 0.84 -17.47 -0.74
CA GLN A 26 0.10 -16.23 -0.56
C GLN A 26 -0.87 -16.13 -1.73
N VAL A 27 -2.17 -16.28 -1.46
CA VAL A 27 -3.22 -16.07 -2.44
C VAL A 27 -3.25 -14.57 -2.72
N ARG A 28 -2.66 -14.17 -3.84
CA ARG A 28 -2.73 -12.80 -4.34
C ARG A 28 -4.12 -12.61 -4.90
N VAL A 29 -4.99 -11.97 -4.12
CA VAL A 29 -6.32 -11.59 -4.57
C VAL A 29 -6.21 -10.18 -5.13
N GLY A 30 -6.00 -10.09 -6.43
CA GLY A 30 -6.08 -8.86 -7.19
C GLY A 30 -6.83 -9.12 -8.49
N VAL A 31 -7.60 -8.16 -8.96
CA VAL A 31 -8.12 -8.20 -10.32
C VAL A 31 -6.93 -8.17 -11.26
N ALA A 32 -6.83 -9.18 -12.13
CA ALA A 32 -5.74 -9.27 -13.08
C ALA A 32 -5.93 -8.24 -14.20
N ILE A 33 -4.90 -7.42 -14.43
CA ILE A 33 -4.88 -6.41 -15.50
C ILE A 33 -4.22 -7.00 -16.73
N ALA A 34 -4.90 -6.96 -17.87
CA ALA A 34 -4.38 -7.52 -19.12
C ALA A 34 -3.16 -6.75 -19.68
N ILE A 35 -3.00 -5.48 -19.31
CA ILE A 35 -1.98 -4.57 -19.82
C ILE A 35 -0.87 -4.47 -18.78
N ALA A 36 0.39 -4.59 -19.24
CA ALA A 36 1.55 -4.42 -18.39
C ALA A 36 1.65 -2.98 -17.83
N PRO A 37 2.09 -2.81 -16.57
CA PRO A 37 2.38 -1.47 -16.06
C PRO A 37 3.53 -0.82 -16.86
N PRO A 38 3.54 0.53 -16.98
CA PRO A 38 4.62 1.22 -17.69
C PRO A 38 5.98 0.96 -17.04
N PRO A 39 7.08 1.11 -17.77
CA PRO A 39 8.41 1.10 -17.19
C PRO A 39 8.59 2.17 -16.12
N ILE A 40 9.50 1.92 -15.15
CA ILE A 40 9.79 2.87 -14.08
C ILE A 40 10.46 4.12 -14.67
N PRO A 41 9.91 5.33 -14.46
CA PRO A 41 10.49 6.58 -14.99
C PRO A 41 11.86 6.87 -14.34
N MET A 42 12.68 7.64 -15.04
CA MET A 42 13.97 8.11 -14.54
C MET A 42 13.81 9.42 -13.78
N TYR A 43 14.24 9.47 -12.54
CA TYR A 43 14.17 10.66 -11.69
C TYR A 43 15.30 10.67 -10.65
N GLU A 44 15.50 11.81 -10.00
CA GLU A 44 16.41 11.94 -8.87
C GLU A 44 15.65 11.79 -7.55
N GLN A 45 16.33 11.26 -6.54
CA GLN A 45 15.77 11.22 -5.20
C GLN A 45 15.81 12.64 -4.59
N PRO A 46 14.72 13.16 -4.01
CA PRO A 46 14.78 14.40 -3.24
C PRO A 46 15.64 14.21 -1.99
N ILE A 47 16.19 15.31 -1.45
CA ILE A 47 16.99 15.28 -0.22
C ILE A 47 16.14 14.75 0.94
N CYS A 48 16.73 13.86 1.74
CA CYS A 48 16.09 13.32 2.95
C CYS A 48 15.75 14.47 3.92
N PRO A 49 14.51 14.56 4.41
CA PRO A 49 14.07 15.68 5.24
C PRO A 49 14.55 15.63 6.70
N GLY A 50 15.09 14.49 7.16
CA GLY A 50 15.56 14.34 8.54
C GLY A 50 15.83 12.89 8.95
N ASP A 51 16.19 12.68 10.21
CA ASP A 51 16.44 11.35 10.77
C ASP A 51 15.17 10.50 10.84
N GLY A 52 15.33 9.19 10.68
CA GLY A 52 14.24 8.21 10.79
C GLY A 52 13.29 8.14 9.58
N TYR A 53 13.55 8.95 8.54
CA TYR A 53 12.83 8.84 7.28
C TYR A 53 13.42 7.73 6.43
N ILE A 54 12.58 6.86 5.89
CA ILE A 54 12.96 5.79 4.96
C ILE A 54 12.39 6.10 3.59
N TRP A 55 13.21 5.91 2.56
CA TRP A 55 12.77 6.08 1.18
C TRP A 55 11.75 5.02 0.80
N THR A 56 10.59 5.44 0.33
CA THR A 56 9.59 4.59 -0.31
C THR A 56 9.57 4.92 -1.79
N PRO A 57 10.06 4.02 -2.66
CA PRO A 57 10.20 4.30 -4.08
C PRO A 57 8.85 4.47 -4.75
N GLY A 58 8.80 5.25 -5.83
CA GLY A 58 7.61 5.40 -6.64
C GLY A 58 7.25 4.12 -7.38
N TYR A 59 5.98 3.97 -7.70
CA TYR A 59 5.44 2.80 -8.39
C TYR A 59 4.22 3.16 -9.23
N TRP A 60 3.90 2.34 -10.22
CA TRP A 60 2.65 2.45 -10.95
C TRP A 60 1.55 1.73 -10.17
N ALA A 61 0.50 2.45 -9.81
CA ALA A 61 -0.76 1.91 -9.32
C ALA A 61 -1.78 1.86 -10.45
N TYR A 62 -2.87 1.13 -10.28
CA TYR A 62 -3.91 1.01 -11.29
C TYR A 62 -5.26 1.49 -10.75
N ASP A 63 -5.90 2.37 -11.49
CA ASP A 63 -7.24 2.84 -11.22
C ASP A 63 -8.23 1.99 -12.03
N TYR A 64 -8.98 1.12 -11.34
CA TYR A 64 -9.95 0.23 -11.97
C TYR A 64 -11.17 0.99 -12.52
N ASP A 65 -11.49 2.15 -11.97
CA ASP A 65 -12.60 2.97 -12.42
C ASP A 65 -12.32 3.65 -13.77
N ASP A 66 -11.09 4.14 -13.92
CA ASP A 66 -10.65 4.81 -15.14
C ASP A 66 -9.91 3.85 -16.09
N ALA A 67 -9.71 2.59 -15.69
CA ALA A 67 -8.97 1.56 -16.41
C ALA A 67 -7.58 2.06 -16.87
N ASP A 68 -6.86 2.77 -15.97
CA ASP A 68 -5.60 3.42 -16.31
C ASP A 68 -4.59 3.27 -15.17
N TYR A 69 -3.30 3.20 -15.54
CA TYR A 69 -2.23 3.30 -14.57
C TYR A 69 -2.01 4.75 -14.15
N TYR A 70 -1.61 4.97 -12.89
CA TYR A 70 -1.13 6.27 -12.42
C TYR A 70 0.14 6.08 -11.60
N TRP A 71 1.03 7.06 -11.68
CA TRP A 71 2.28 7.04 -10.96
C TRP A 71 2.08 7.57 -9.55
N VAL A 72 2.43 6.77 -8.55
CA VAL A 72 2.57 7.20 -7.16
C VAL A 72 4.02 7.62 -6.94
N PRO A 73 4.30 8.91 -6.72
CA PRO A 73 5.67 9.41 -6.62
C PRO A 73 6.44 8.77 -5.47
N GLY A 74 7.75 8.56 -5.66
CA GLY A 74 8.61 8.17 -4.55
C GLY A 74 8.66 9.28 -3.49
N THR A 75 8.73 8.90 -2.20
CA THR A 75 8.72 9.88 -1.11
C THR A 75 9.42 9.37 0.15
N TRP A 76 9.88 10.27 1.00
CA TRP A 76 10.43 9.93 2.30
C TRP A 76 9.32 9.81 3.34
N VAL A 77 9.28 8.70 4.07
CA VAL A 77 8.25 8.39 5.07
C VAL A 77 8.92 8.04 6.40
N PRO A 78 8.49 8.63 7.53
CA PRO A 78 8.94 8.18 8.84
C PRO A 78 8.58 6.71 9.04
N ALA A 79 9.52 5.89 9.50
CA ALA A 79 9.23 4.52 9.87
C ALA A 79 8.17 4.49 10.99
N PRO A 80 7.13 3.63 10.90
CA PRO A 80 6.10 3.54 11.93
C PRO A 80 6.63 3.01 13.26
N GLU A 81 7.70 2.24 13.22
CA GLU A 81 8.40 1.70 14.38
C GLU A 81 9.91 1.67 14.11
N VAL A 82 10.70 1.86 15.17
CA VAL A 82 12.15 1.66 15.13
C VAL A 82 12.47 0.20 14.76
N GLY A 83 13.40 0.00 13.84
CA GLY A 83 13.75 -1.33 13.36
C GLY A 83 12.96 -1.79 12.13
N PHE A 84 11.92 -1.06 11.70
CA PHE A 84 11.15 -1.43 10.53
C PHE A 84 11.69 -0.77 9.26
N LEU A 85 11.68 -1.54 8.16
CA LEU A 85 12.06 -1.17 6.81
C LEU A 85 10.85 -1.31 5.88
N TRP A 86 10.84 -0.56 4.79
CA TRP A 86 9.80 -0.64 3.78
C TRP A 86 10.10 -1.73 2.75
N THR A 87 9.17 -2.63 2.52
CA THR A 87 9.16 -3.54 1.36
C THR A 87 8.27 -2.94 0.29
N PRO A 88 8.79 -2.55 -0.88
CA PRO A 88 7.97 -2.00 -1.96
C PRO A 88 6.90 -2.95 -2.46
N GLY A 89 5.72 -2.41 -2.81
CA GLY A 89 4.74 -3.17 -3.57
C GLY A 89 5.22 -3.40 -5.00
N TYR A 90 4.70 -4.46 -5.66
CA TYR A 90 5.12 -4.80 -7.02
C TYR A 90 4.03 -5.51 -7.83
N TRP A 91 4.14 -5.39 -9.14
CA TRP A 91 3.32 -6.14 -10.08
C TRP A 91 3.95 -7.47 -10.42
N ALA A 92 3.13 -8.51 -10.56
CA ALA A 92 3.57 -9.81 -11.03
C ALA A 92 2.57 -10.41 -12.02
N TRP A 93 3.07 -11.16 -13.00
CA TRP A 93 2.22 -11.93 -13.91
C TRP A 93 1.62 -13.13 -13.20
N GLY A 94 0.28 -13.19 -13.15
CA GLY A 94 -0.50 -14.25 -12.49
C GLY A 94 -1.03 -15.34 -13.44
N GLY A 95 -0.55 -15.41 -14.68
CA GLY A 95 -1.01 -16.37 -15.70
C GLY A 95 -2.02 -15.79 -16.67
N ASN A 96 -2.98 -15.00 -16.21
CA ASN A 96 -4.03 -14.36 -17.04
C ASN A 96 -3.96 -12.83 -17.02
N GLY A 97 -2.98 -12.23 -16.31
CA GLY A 97 -2.82 -10.79 -16.20
C GLY A 97 -1.90 -10.43 -15.05
N PHE A 98 -1.67 -9.13 -14.90
CA PHE A 98 -0.81 -8.56 -13.87
C PHE A 98 -1.60 -8.34 -12.59
N VAL A 99 -1.02 -8.76 -11.47
CA VAL A 99 -1.60 -8.63 -10.12
C VAL A 99 -0.65 -7.82 -9.27
N PHE A 100 -1.16 -6.83 -8.54
CA PHE A 100 -0.37 -6.02 -7.63
C PHE A 100 -0.29 -6.66 -6.25
N THR A 101 0.92 -6.74 -5.71
CA THR A 101 1.19 -7.08 -4.31
C THR A 101 1.54 -5.79 -3.58
N ALA A 102 0.75 -5.42 -2.57
CA ALA A 102 0.96 -4.19 -1.81
C ALA A 102 2.27 -4.24 -1.00
N GLY A 103 2.92 -3.09 -0.85
CA GLY A 103 4.07 -2.93 0.02
C GLY A 103 3.66 -2.93 1.51
N TYR A 104 4.65 -3.13 2.38
CA TYR A 104 4.45 -3.18 3.82
C TYR A 104 5.72 -2.78 4.58
N TRP A 105 5.56 -2.43 5.86
CA TRP A 105 6.64 -2.22 6.81
C TRP A 105 6.91 -3.49 7.59
N GLY A 106 8.18 -3.86 7.74
CA GLY A 106 8.60 -5.04 8.48
C GLY A 106 10.05 -4.92 8.98
N PRO A 107 10.48 -5.80 9.90
CA PRO A 107 11.85 -5.77 10.43
C PRO A 107 12.90 -6.15 9.38
N VAL A 108 12.48 -6.85 8.32
CA VAL A 108 13.33 -7.26 7.19
C VAL A 108 12.59 -6.93 5.91
N VAL A 109 13.32 -6.47 4.89
CA VAL A 109 12.76 -6.24 3.55
C VAL A 109 12.49 -7.59 2.90
N GLY A 110 11.23 -7.81 2.51
CA GLY A 110 10.80 -9.01 1.81
C GLY A 110 10.97 -8.92 0.31
N PHE A 111 10.42 -9.89 -0.41
CA PHE A 111 10.45 -9.92 -1.87
C PHE A 111 9.57 -8.84 -2.48
N TYR A 112 10.12 -8.10 -3.43
CA TYR A 112 9.43 -7.04 -4.18
C TYR A 112 9.56 -7.21 -5.71
N GLY A 113 9.44 -8.47 -6.16
CA GLY A 113 9.39 -8.79 -7.59
C GLY A 113 10.73 -8.82 -8.31
N GLY A 114 11.85 -8.66 -7.63
CA GLY A 114 13.16 -8.51 -8.27
C GLY A 114 13.32 -7.18 -9.02
N ILE A 115 12.43 -6.21 -8.75
CA ILE A 115 12.36 -4.94 -9.48
C ILE A 115 13.46 -4.00 -8.97
N ASN A 116 14.20 -3.39 -9.90
CA ASN A 116 15.14 -2.33 -9.57
C ASN A 116 14.42 -0.98 -9.51
N TYR A 117 14.01 -0.58 -8.29
CA TYR A 117 13.42 0.74 -8.02
C TYR A 117 14.47 1.85 -7.87
N GLY A 118 15.76 1.50 -7.80
CA GLY A 118 16.82 2.43 -7.44
C GLY A 118 16.87 2.76 -5.95
N PHE A 119 17.77 3.66 -5.58
CA PHE A 119 17.85 4.27 -4.24
C PHE A 119 17.92 3.25 -3.08
N GLY A 120 18.69 2.17 -3.31
CA GLY A 120 18.88 1.09 -2.35
C GLY A 120 17.97 -0.13 -2.57
N TYR A 121 16.98 -0.09 -3.45
CA TYR A 121 16.13 -1.21 -3.84
C TYR A 121 16.53 -1.73 -5.23
N PHE A 122 17.53 -2.60 -5.28
CA PHE A 122 18.13 -3.09 -6.52
C PHE A 122 17.72 -4.54 -6.88
N GLY A 123 16.46 -4.88 -6.62
CA GLY A 123 15.86 -6.17 -6.94
C GLY A 123 15.70 -7.08 -5.73
N HIS A 124 16.61 -7.05 -4.76
CA HIS A 124 16.55 -7.83 -3.54
C HIS A 124 17.08 -7.03 -2.35
N GLY A 125 16.47 -7.21 -1.17
CA GLY A 125 16.90 -6.54 0.07
C GLY A 125 16.85 -5.01 -0.01
N TYR A 126 17.60 -4.34 0.88
CA TYR A 126 17.70 -2.89 0.92
C TYR A 126 19.12 -2.45 1.28
N GLU A 127 19.71 -1.62 0.45
CA GLU A 127 21.08 -1.13 0.61
C GLU A 127 21.14 0.39 0.89
N GLY A 128 19.97 1.03 1.03
CA GLY A 128 19.88 2.47 1.32
C GLY A 128 20.16 2.84 2.79
N GLY A 129 20.13 1.87 3.69
CA GLY A 129 20.39 2.14 5.10
C GLY A 129 20.11 0.96 6.02
N ARG A 130 20.37 1.13 7.32
CA ARG A 130 20.14 0.13 8.35
C ARG A 130 19.83 0.75 9.69
N TRP A 131 19.10 0.04 10.51
CA TRP A 131 18.90 0.38 11.91
C TRP A 131 20.10 -0.14 12.75
N ASP A 132 20.58 0.72 13.65
CA ASP A 132 21.61 0.37 14.62
C ASP A 132 21.43 1.24 15.89
N GLY A 133 21.40 0.60 17.06
CA GLY A 133 21.22 1.29 18.34
C GLY A 133 19.97 2.18 18.44
N GLY A 134 18.91 1.85 17.72
CA GLY A 134 17.66 2.64 17.68
C GLY A 134 17.69 3.83 16.71
N HIS A 135 18.78 4.04 15.98
CA HIS A 135 18.96 5.08 14.98
C HIS A 135 19.04 4.48 13.57
N PHE A 136 18.50 5.20 12.58
CA PHE A 136 18.62 4.80 11.19
C PHE A 136 19.86 5.43 10.57
N TYR A 137 20.75 4.58 10.05
CA TYR A 137 21.99 4.98 9.37
C TYR A 137 21.80 4.93 7.86
N TYR A 138 22.07 6.02 7.17
CA TYR A 138 21.87 6.17 5.73
C TYR A 138 23.15 5.86 4.96
N ASN A 139 23.02 5.06 3.88
CA ASN A 139 24.10 4.87 2.92
C ASN A 139 24.14 6.04 1.94
N THR A 140 25.16 6.89 2.06
CA THR A 140 25.30 8.09 1.21
C THR A 140 25.71 7.80 -0.24
N THR A 141 26.08 6.55 -0.57
CA THR A 141 26.35 6.16 -1.96
C THR A 141 25.07 6.02 -2.80
N VAL A 142 23.93 5.82 -2.16
CA VAL A 142 22.64 5.61 -2.83
C VAL A 142 21.55 6.59 -2.40
N ASN A 143 21.70 7.28 -1.26
CA ASN A 143 20.74 8.26 -0.76
C ASN A 143 21.27 9.68 -0.81
N ARG A 144 20.40 10.61 -1.19
CA ARG A 144 20.67 12.05 -1.09
C ARG A 144 20.35 12.56 0.32
N VAL A 145 21.35 12.69 1.15
CA VAL A 145 21.25 13.13 2.56
C VAL A 145 22.02 14.42 2.74
N ASN A 146 21.44 15.37 3.48
CA ASN A 146 22.20 16.51 3.99
C ASN A 146 22.88 16.12 5.31
N VAL A 147 24.17 15.91 5.27
CA VAL A 147 24.97 15.45 6.44
C VAL A 147 25.07 16.48 7.57
N GLU A 148 24.68 17.72 7.34
CA GLU A 148 24.57 18.74 8.39
C GLU A 148 23.33 18.50 9.27
N ILE A 149 22.28 17.95 8.67
CA ILE A 149 21.00 17.66 9.33
C ILE A 149 20.96 16.21 9.82
N VAL A 150 21.33 15.26 8.94
CA VAL A 150 21.32 13.82 9.22
C VAL A 150 22.75 13.36 9.46
N ARG A 151 23.10 13.04 10.70
CA ARG A 151 24.47 12.67 11.10
C ARG A 151 24.75 11.17 11.07
N ASN A 152 23.71 10.35 11.14
CA ASN A 152 23.82 8.90 11.13
C ASN A 152 23.98 8.41 9.67
N VAL A 153 25.20 8.47 9.18
CA VAL A 153 25.52 8.13 7.79
C VAL A 153 26.70 7.16 7.72
N TYR A 154 26.73 6.40 6.64
CA TYR A 154 27.89 5.58 6.25
C TYR A 154 28.04 5.60 4.73
N ASN A 155 29.17 5.09 4.25
CA ASN A 155 29.51 5.07 2.84
C ASN A 155 29.96 3.65 2.48
N THR A 156 29.03 2.84 1.96
CA THR A 156 29.34 1.50 1.44
C THR A 156 28.99 1.45 -0.04
N ARG A 157 29.98 1.12 -0.85
CA ARG A 157 29.78 0.99 -2.31
C ARG A 157 28.81 -0.15 -2.58
N VAL A 158 27.78 0.15 -3.36
CA VAL A 158 26.82 -0.80 -3.88
C VAL A 158 27.18 -1.14 -5.31
N THR A 159 27.25 -2.42 -5.63
CA THR A 159 27.44 -2.87 -7.02
C THR A 159 26.06 -3.05 -7.64
N GLU A 160 25.59 -2.04 -8.35
CA GLU A 160 24.36 -2.14 -9.13
C GLU A 160 24.62 -3.02 -10.34
N THR A 161 23.94 -4.17 -10.42
CA THR A 161 24.21 -5.20 -11.43
C THR A 161 23.44 -5.01 -12.72
N THR A 162 22.31 -4.29 -12.73
CA THR A 162 21.51 -4.10 -13.95
C THR A 162 20.57 -2.90 -13.83
N VAL A 163 20.64 -1.96 -14.76
CA VAL A 163 19.68 -0.86 -14.87
C VAL A 163 18.49 -1.35 -15.71
N SER A 164 17.65 -2.22 -15.14
CA SER A 164 16.37 -2.56 -15.74
C SER A 164 15.31 -1.57 -15.29
N ARG A 165 14.50 -1.07 -16.22
CA ARG A 165 13.35 -0.20 -15.94
C ARG A 165 12.02 -0.97 -15.95
N VAL A 166 12.09 -2.27 -16.09
CA VAL A 166 10.91 -3.15 -16.05
C VAL A 166 10.26 -3.06 -14.66
N SER A 167 8.96 -2.82 -14.63
CA SER A 167 8.17 -2.53 -13.43
C SER A 167 7.36 -3.74 -12.92
N TYR A 168 7.60 -4.94 -13.47
CA TYR A 168 6.86 -6.14 -13.11
C TYR A 168 7.70 -7.41 -13.18
N ASN A 169 7.27 -8.42 -12.44
CA ASN A 169 7.88 -9.75 -12.40
C ASN A 169 7.06 -10.75 -13.24
N GLY A 170 7.73 -11.62 -13.97
CA GLY A 170 7.11 -12.66 -14.79
C GLY A 170 6.40 -12.15 -16.04
N GLY A 171 5.86 -13.07 -16.84
CA GLY A 171 5.23 -12.76 -18.11
C GLY A 171 6.21 -12.39 -19.23
N ASN A 172 5.66 -11.93 -20.35
CA ASN A 172 6.49 -11.54 -21.49
C ASN A 172 7.16 -10.19 -21.23
N GLY A 173 8.49 -10.15 -21.26
CA GLY A 173 9.27 -8.94 -21.00
C GLY A 173 9.43 -8.56 -19.53
N GLY A 174 8.87 -9.34 -18.60
CA GLY A 174 9.02 -9.13 -17.16
C GLY A 174 10.33 -9.67 -16.61
N ILE A 175 10.62 -9.29 -15.37
CA ILE A 175 11.77 -9.80 -14.60
C ILE A 175 11.48 -11.23 -14.17
N ASP A 176 12.40 -12.16 -14.42
CA ASP A 176 12.31 -13.53 -13.89
C ASP A 176 13.11 -13.61 -12.58
N ALA A 177 12.46 -13.19 -11.49
CA ALA A 177 13.04 -13.28 -10.15
C ALA A 177 12.13 -14.10 -9.22
N ARG A 178 12.77 -14.81 -8.31
CA ARG A 178 12.11 -15.60 -7.26
C ARG A 178 12.55 -15.11 -5.89
N PRO A 179 11.67 -15.18 -4.87
CA PRO A 179 12.04 -14.79 -3.52
C PRO A 179 13.16 -15.68 -2.98
N ARG A 180 14.16 -15.08 -2.38
CA ARG A 180 15.24 -15.77 -1.65
C ARG A 180 14.71 -16.34 -0.32
N PRO A 181 15.41 -17.29 0.30
CA PRO A 181 14.97 -17.87 1.59
C PRO A 181 14.73 -16.84 2.68
N GLU A 182 15.57 -15.81 2.80
CA GLU A 182 15.42 -14.70 3.74
C GLU A 182 14.18 -13.84 3.45
N GLU A 183 13.85 -13.60 2.18
CA GLU A 183 12.67 -12.86 1.76
C GLU A 183 11.37 -13.67 1.99
N GLN A 184 11.44 -15.00 1.83
CA GLN A 184 10.35 -15.91 2.19
C GLN A 184 10.12 -15.92 3.70
N ALA A 185 11.20 -15.94 4.49
CA ALA A 185 11.11 -15.84 5.94
C ALA A 185 10.54 -14.48 6.39
N ALA A 186 10.95 -13.39 5.74
CA ALA A 186 10.41 -12.06 5.99
C ALA A 186 8.88 -12.00 5.79
N ALA A 187 8.34 -12.71 4.78
CA ALA A 187 6.90 -12.76 4.51
C ALA A 187 6.06 -13.39 5.65
N GLN A 188 6.69 -14.12 6.57
CA GLN A 188 6.03 -14.74 7.72
C GLN A 188 6.13 -13.88 9.01
N GLN A 189 6.90 -12.80 8.98
CA GLN A 189 7.11 -11.94 10.14
C GLN A 189 5.94 -10.95 10.32
N ARG A 190 5.96 -10.20 11.41
CA ARG A 190 4.99 -9.14 11.67
C ARG A 190 5.12 -8.01 10.65
N HIS A 191 4.00 -7.65 10.04
CA HIS A 191 3.93 -6.55 9.07
C HIS A 191 3.00 -5.43 9.56
N ILE A 192 3.34 -4.19 9.17
CA ILE A 192 2.48 -3.02 9.29
C ILE A 192 2.13 -2.57 7.87
N ALA A 193 0.84 -2.37 7.61
CA ALA A 193 0.34 -1.82 6.36
C ALA A 193 0.90 -0.40 6.09
N PRO A 194 0.80 0.12 4.86
CA PRO A 194 1.12 1.52 4.57
C PRO A 194 0.49 2.47 5.59
N VAL A 195 1.27 3.42 6.09
CA VAL A 195 0.79 4.42 7.06
C VAL A 195 -0.15 5.43 6.38
N SER A 196 -0.94 6.14 7.17
CA SER A 196 -1.93 7.10 6.65
C SER A 196 -1.33 8.11 5.67
N ALA A 197 -0.11 8.59 5.92
CA ALA A 197 0.59 9.51 5.03
C ALA A 197 0.87 8.91 3.64
N GLN A 198 1.22 7.61 3.56
CA GLN A 198 1.41 6.89 2.29
C GLN A 198 0.08 6.71 1.55
N ILE A 199 -0.99 6.40 2.27
CA ILE A 199 -2.34 6.24 1.69
C ILE A 199 -2.83 7.57 1.11
N GLN A 200 -2.67 8.68 1.84
CA GLN A 200 -3.04 10.01 1.36
C GLN A 200 -2.20 10.45 0.16
N HIS A 201 -0.92 10.07 0.14
CA HIS A 201 -0.03 10.32 -0.99
C HIS A 201 -0.47 9.58 -2.24
N ASP A 202 -0.85 8.32 -2.12
CA ASP A 202 -1.43 7.51 -3.21
C ASP A 202 -2.75 8.13 -3.73
N GLN A 203 -3.66 8.51 -2.83
CA GLN A 203 -4.92 9.16 -3.20
C GLN A 203 -4.71 10.49 -3.93
N ALA A 204 -3.73 11.29 -3.49
CA ALA A 204 -3.37 12.54 -4.16
C ALA A 204 -2.83 12.28 -5.58
N ALA A 205 -2.00 11.24 -5.74
CA ALA A 205 -1.50 10.81 -7.04
C ALA A 205 -2.63 10.34 -7.96
N ARG A 206 -3.55 9.52 -7.45
CA ARG A 206 -4.72 9.02 -8.19
C ARG A 206 -5.61 10.15 -8.70
N SER A 207 -5.73 11.23 -7.92
CA SER A 207 -6.57 12.39 -8.25
C SER A 207 -5.93 13.35 -9.27
N ASP A 208 -4.62 13.24 -9.50
CA ASP A 208 -3.88 14.10 -10.41
C ASP A 208 -3.79 13.48 -11.82
N ASN A 209 -4.46 14.10 -12.78
CA ASN A 209 -4.44 13.65 -14.18
C ASN A 209 -3.03 13.61 -14.79
N GLN A 210 -2.10 14.43 -14.32
CA GLN A 210 -0.72 14.45 -14.82
C GLN A 210 0.08 13.21 -14.41
N GLN A 211 -0.41 12.47 -13.41
CA GLN A 211 0.17 11.21 -12.98
C GLN A 211 -0.36 10.01 -13.78
N ARG A 212 -1.40 10.17 -14.60
CA ARG A 212 -2.00 9.09 -15.39
C ARG A 212 -1.15 8.70 -16.59
N ALA A 213 -0.97 7.41 -16.79
CA ALA A 213 -0.15 6.87 -17.87
C ALA A 213 -0.72 7.20 -19.26
N SER A 214 -2.04 7.26 -19.43
CA SER A 214 -2.70 7.70 -20.65
C SER A 214 -2.42 9.17 -21.01
N VAL A 215 -2.03 9.99 -20.03
CA VAL A 215 -1.71 11.42 -20.21
C VAL A 215 -0.21 11.64 -20.33
N ASN A 216 0.59 11.01 -19.46
CA ASN A 216 2.01 11.26 -19.33
C ASN A 216 2.90 10.30 -20.14
N HIS A 217 2.33 9.25 -20.73
CA HIS A 217 3.04 8.26 -21.55
C HIS A 217 4.29 7.67 -20.87
N GLY A 218 4.24 7.44 -19.55
CA GLY A 218 5.35 6.90 -18.77
C GLY A 218 6.31 7.94 -18.19
N ALA A 219 6.04 9.24 -18.40
CA ALA A 219 6.83 10.35 -17.86
C ALA A 219 5.99 11.28 -16.97
N PRO A 220 5.62 10.85 -15.74
CA PRO A 220 4.76 11.61 -14.83
C PRO A 220 5.37 12.97 -14.47
N ALA A 221 4.52 14.00 -14.34
CA ALA A 221 4.97 15.35 -14.04
C ALA A 221 5.67 15.46 -12.68
N VAL A 222 5.21 14.66 -11.69
CA VAL A 222 5.81 14.53 -10.38
C VAL A 222 6.33 13.11 -10.23
N ALA A 223 7.63 12.91 -10.27
CA ALA A 223 8.27 11.61 -10.12
C ALA A 223 8.56 11.25 -8.65
N ALA A 224 8.90 12.26 -7.84
CA ALA A 224 9.18 12.10 -6.43
C ALA A 224 8.91 13.39 -5.63
N THR A 225 8.69 13.24 -4.32
CA THR A 225 8.46 14.34 -3.37
C THR A 225 9.30 14.16 -2.11
N ALA A 226 9.69 15.26 -1.47
CA ALA A 226 10.44 15.19 -0.21
C ALA A 226 9.59 14.69 0.96
N LYS A 227 8.26 14.87 0.90
CA LYS A 227 7.30 14.42 1.92
C LYS A 227 6.03 13.92 1.26
N PRO A 228 5.28 12.99 1.88
CA PRO A 228 4.01 12.54 1.35
C PRO A 228 3.02 13.69 1.15
N GLY A 229 2.28 13.67 0.02
CA GLY A 229 1.29 14.69 -0.31
C GLY A 229 1.82 16.02 -0.87
N ALA A 230 3.13 16.24 -0.87
CA ALA A 230 3.76 17.49 -1.27
C ALA A 230 3.92 17.64 -2.80
N PHE A 231 2.82 17.57 -3.57
CA PHE A 231 2.84 17.59 -5.03
C PHE A 231 3.11 18.96 -5.66
N LYS A 232 2.97 20.05 -4.88
CA LYS A 232 3.10 21.45 -5.35
C LYS A 232 4.13 22.25 -4.57
N GLU A 233 4.81 21.62 -3.62
CA GLU A 233 5.75 22.28 -2.72
C GLU A 233 7.19 22.27 -3.25
N SER A 234 8.09 22.99 -2.58
CA SER A 234 9.51 22.89 -2.80
C SER A 234 10.00 21.46 -2.47
N GLY A 235 10.81 20.87 -3.35
CA GLY A 235 11.26 19.48 -3.21
C GLY A 235 10.52 18.47 -4.08
N VAL A 236 9.60 18.93 -4.92
CA VAL A 236 9.05 18.12 -6.02
C VAL A 236 10.14 17.87 -7.06
N VAL A 237 10.30 16.61 -7.41
CA VAL A 237 11.23 16.17 -8.45
C VAL A 237 10.43 15.71 -9.66
N ARG A 238 10.75 16.27 -10.82
CA ARG A 238 10.14 15.89 -12.09
C ARG A 238 10.81 14.65 -12.67
N THR A 239 10.08 13.92 -13.50
CA THR A 239 10.65 12.89 -14.35
C THR A 239 11.70 13.51 -15.28
N ARG A 240 12.88 12.88 -15.38
CA ARG A 240 13.93 13.25 -16.36
C ARG A 240 13.57 12.71 -17.74
N GLU A 241 13.16 11.44 -17.77
CA GLU A 241 12.67 10.76 -18.98
C GLU A 241 11.83 9.53 -18.61
N ALA A 242 10.98 9.06 -19.52
CA ALA A 242 10.27 7.81 -19.40
C ALA A 242 11.26 6.64 -19.28
N GLY A 243 10.88 5.58 -18.56
CA GLY A 243 11.71 4.40 -18.38
C GLY A 243 11.84 3.52 -19.64
N GLY A 244 11.02 3.79 -20.66
CA GLY A 244 10.97 3.10 -21.94
C GLY A 244 9.68 3.42 -22.69
N PRO A 245 9.51 2.86 -23.91
CA PRO A 245 8.29 3.03 -24.69
C PRO A 245 7.07 2.49 -23.93
N TYR A 246 5.97 3.23 -23.93
CA TYR A 246 4.71 2.80 -23.37
C TYR A 246 3.54 3.29 -24.24
N ASN A 247 2.71 2.35 -24.68
CA ASN A 247 1.46 2.64 -25.39
C ASN A 247 0.32 2.40 -24.42
N PRO A 248 -0.33 3.45 -23.89
CA PRO A 248 -1.47 3.31 -23.00
C PRO A 248 -2.62 2.59 -23.74
N ALA A 249 -3.41 1.82 -22.99
CA ALA A 249 -4.65 1.29 -23.53
C ALA A 249 -5.59 2.42 -23.93
N PRO A 250 -6.44 2.22 -24.96
CA PRO A 250 -7.50 3.16 -25.29
C PRO A 250 -8.41 3.33 -24.07
N ARG A 251 -8.60 4.58 -23.63
CA ARG A 251 -9.48 4.89 -22.52
C ARG A 251 -10.92 4.56 -22.92
N PRO A 252 -11.71 3.87 -22.08
CA PRO A 252 -13.12 3.68 -22.35
C PRO A 252 -13.82 5.03 -22.57
N GLU A 253 -14.57 5.19 -23.66
CA GLU A 253 -15.19 6.48 -24.04
C GLU A 253 -16.21 7.02 -23.02
N ASN A 254 -16.61 6.23 -22.03
CA ASN A 254 -17.58 6.60 -20.99
C ASN A 254 -17.03 7.37 -19.79
N SER A 255 -15.74 7.71 -19.75
CA SER A 255 -15.11 8.39 -18.60
C SER A 255 -15.41 9.91 -18.52
N ALA A 256 -16.23 10.46 -19.42
CA ALA A 256 -16.42 11.92 -19.52
C ALA A 256 -17.53 12.51 -18.62
N ALA A 257 -18.29 11.69 -17.90
CA ALA A 257 -19.32 12.18 -16.98
C ALA A 257 -18.72 12.39 -15.57
N LYS A 258 -18.16 13.57 -15.31
CA LYS A 258 -17.84 14.04 -13.95
C LYS A 258 -19.12 14.23 -13.15
N ASN A 259 -19.67 13.18 -12.58
CA ASN A 259 -20.59 13.29 -11.48
C ASN A 259 -19.77 13.45 -10.19
N ASN A 260 -19.95 14.59 -9.50
CA ASN A 260 -19.33 14.89 -8.20
C ASN A 260 -19.85 14.01 -7.03
N SER A 261 -20.49 12.89 -7.31
CA SER A 261 -20.88 11.93 -6.30
C SER A 261 -19.69 11.01 -5.99
N PRO A 262 -19.39 10.72 -4.71
CA PRO A 262 -18.36 9.76 -4.35
C PRO A 262 -18.63 8.42 -5.06
N LYS A 263 -17.69 7.94 -5.87
CA LYS A 263 -17.83 6.63 -6.51
C LYS A 263 -17.89 5.54 -5.45
N PRO A 264 -18.73 4.52 -5.63
CA PRO A 264 -18.80 3.40 -4.69
C PRO A 264 -17.46 2.65 -4.64
N ALA A 265 -16.96 2.38 -3.44
CA ALA A 265 -15.77 1.57 -3.25
C ALA A 265 -16.01 0.13 -3.72
N VAL A 266 -15.08 -0.43 -4.50
CA VAL A 266 -15.14 -1.81 -4.99
C VAL A 266 -14.46 -2.76 -4.01
N HIS A 267 -13.34 -2.32 -3.41
CA HIS A 267 -12.60 -3.09 -2.40
C HIS A 267 -12.57 -2.34 -1.06
N PRO A 268 -12.39 -3.06 0.07
CA PRO A 268 -12.30 -2.42 1.38
C PRO A 268 -11.20 -1.34 1.48
N ASN A 269 -10.11 -1.50 0.73
CA ASN A 269 -9.02 -0.53 0.69
C ASN A 269 -9.35 0.76 -0.07
N ASP A 270 -10.41 0.75 -0.90
CA ASP A 270 -10.88 1.93 -1.65
C ASP A 270 -11.76 2.83 -0.78
N ILE A 271 -12.17 2.37 0.40
CA ILE A 271 -12.97 3.16 1.34
C ILE A 271 -12.08 4.26 1.92
N PRO A 272 -12.40 5.56 1.67
CA PRO A 272 -11.65 6.66 2.25
C PRO A 272 -11.63 6.54 3.78
N ARG A 273 -10.45 6.58 4.37
CA ARG A 273 -10.34 6.75 5.82
C ARG A 273 -10.70 8.19 6.16
N VAL A 274 -11.37 8.37 7.29
CA VAL A 274 -11.73 9.72 7.76
C VAL A 274 -10.47 10.55 7.86
N ASP A 275 -10.44 11.66 7.11
CA ASP A 275 -9.38 12.65 7.24
C ASP A 275 -9.34 13.15 8.69
N ARG A 276 -8.12 13.34 9.21
CA ARG A 276 -7.91 14.11 10.43
C ARG A 276 -8.21 15.57 10.13
N THR A 277 -9.48 15.92 9.98
CA THR A 277 -9.86 17.32 10.07
C THR A 277 -9.44 17.77 11.46
N ALA A 278 -8.67 18.86 11.52
CA ALA A 278 -8.32 19.46 12.80
C ALA A 278 -9.63 19.68 13.58
N PRO A 279 -9.70 19.29 14.85
CA PRO A 279 -10.90 19.51 15.66
C PRO A 279 -11.23 21.00 15.62
N PRO A 280 -12.52 21.36 15.59
CA PRO A 280 -12.91 22.76 15.59
C PRO A 280 -12.25 23.46 16.78
N ASN A 281 -11.55 24.55 16.50
CA ASN A 281 -10.97 25.39 17.55
C ASN A 281 -12.12 26.15 18.24
N THR A 282 -12.63 25.58 19.32
CA THR A 282 -13.75 26.15 20.09
C THR A 282 -13.31 27.24 21.07
N GLY A 283 -11.98 27.46 21.20
CA GLY A 283 -11.41 28.32 22.25
C GLY A 283 -11.43 27.69 23.64
N ASN A 284 -11.92 26.44 23.77
CA ASN A 284 -11.95 25.69 25.02
C ASN A 284 -11.09 24.40 24.88
N PRO A 285 -9.86 24.38 25.46
CA PRO A 285 -8.94 23.24 25.31
C PRO A 285 -9.52 21.89 25.76
N LYS A 286 -10.40 21.88 26.77
CA LYS A 286 -11.04 20.63 27.23
C LYS A 286 -12.05 20.09 26.22
N GLN A 287 -12.77 20.97 25.55
CA GLN A 287 -13.73 20.60 24.52
C GLN A 287 -13.02 20.13 23.25
N ASP A 288 -11.96 20.82 22.86
CA ASP A 288 -11.15 20.47 21.71
C ASP A 288 -10.49 19.07 21.89
N MET A 289 -9.96 18.80 23.09
CA MET A 289 -9.43 17.47 23.43
C MET A 289 -10.51 16.39 23.39
N LYS A 290 -11.72 16.67 23.86
CA LYS A 290 -12.85 15.72 23.77
C LYS A 290 -13.21 15.41 22.33
N TYR A 291 -13.24 16.42 21.46
CA TYR A 291 -13.50 16.23 20.04
C TYR A 291 -12.41 15.41 19.35
N GLN A 292 -11.16 15.68 19.66
CA GLN A 292 -10.04 14.89 19.17
C GLN A 292 -10.15 13.41 19.56
N GLN A 293 -10.43 13.13 20.83
CA GLN A 293 -10.64 11.76 21.31
C GLN A 293 -11.82 11.05 20.62
N GLN A 294 -12.89 11.78 20.30
CA GLN A 294 -14.02 11.22 19.56
C GLN A 294 -13.64 10.86 18.14
N GLN A 295 -12.87 11.72 17.45
CA GLN A 295 -12.35 11.45 16.12
C GLN A 295 -11.42 10.23 16.10
N GLU A 296 -10.47 10.13 17.04
CA GLU A 296 -9.57 9.00 17.17
C GLU A 296 -10.33 7.68 17.41
N LYS A 297 -11.33 7.68 18.28
CA LYS A 297 -12.19 6.51 18.52
C LYS A 297 -12.97 6.09 17.27
N LEU A 298 -13.50 7.06 16.52
CA LEU A 298 -14.22 6.76 15.28
C LEU A 298 -13.29 6.15 14.24
N GLN A 299 -12.10 6.73 14.05
CA GLN A 299 -11.08 6.22 13.14
C GLN A 299 -10.63 4.79 13.49
N ALA A 300 -10.36 4.55 14.78
CA ALA A 300 -9.98 3.21 15.26
C ALA A 300 -11.09 2.19 14.98
N LYS A 301 -12.34 2.55 15.22
CA LYS A 301 -13.51 1.69 14.95
C LYS A 301 -13.66 1.39 13.46
N GLN A 302 -13.58 2.41 12.62
CA GLN A 302 -13.69 2.26 11.15
C GLN A 302 -12.54 1.43 10.59
N GLY A 303 -11.31 1.62 11.10
CA GLY A 303 -10.15 0.80 10.73
C GLY A 303 -10.33 -0.67 11.09
N GLN A 304 -10.90 -0.98 12.27
CA GLN A 304 -11.21 -2.36 12.66
C GLN A 304 -12.31 -2.99 11.79
N GLU A 305 -13.37 -2.23 11.46
CA GLU A 305 -14.44 -2.71 10.59
C GLU A 305 -13.93 -3.03 9.18
N LEU A 306 -13.05 -2.18 8.65
CA LEU A 306 -12.38 -2.37 7.36
C LEU A 306 -11.53 -3.64 7.36
N GLN A 307 -10.68 -3.81 8.37
CA GLN A 307 -9.81 -4.97 8.51
C GLN A 307 -10.62 -6.28 8.62
N LYS A 308 -11.73 -6.26 9.38
CA LYS A 308 -12.63 -7.42 9.47
C LYS A 308 -13.27 -7.77 8.14
N LEU A 309 -13.71 -6.78 7.37
CA LEU A 309 -14.28 -7.02 6.05
C LEU A 309 -13.24 -7.61 5.10
N GLN A 310 -12.03 -7.07 5.10
CA GLN A 310 -10.92 -7.57 4.28
C GLN A 310 -10.58 -9.03 4.63
N GLN A 311 -10.43 -9.36 5.92
CA GLN A 311 -10.16 -10.73 6.36
C GLN A 311 -11.28 -11.69 5.95
N LYS A 312 -12.54 -11.26 6.05
CA LYS A 312 -13.67 -12.08 5.63
C LYS A 312 -13.67 -12.35 4.13
N GLN A 313 -13.45 -11.33 3.32
CA GLN A 313 -13.36 -11.48 1.86
C GLN A 313 -12.20 -12.40 1.47
N GLU A 314 -11.05 -12.27 2.13
CA GLU A 314 -9.92 -13.15 1.91
C GLU A 314 -10.23 -14.62 2.28
N GLN A 315 -10.93 -14.87 3.38
CA GLN A 315 -11.38 -16.22 3.75
C GLN A 315 -12.36 -16.80 2.71
N ASP A 316 -13.32 -16.00 2.22
CA ASP A 316 -14.26 -16.40 1.18
C ASP A 316 -13.52 -16.82 -0.10
N HIS A 317 -12.51 -16.05 -0.54
CA HIS A 317 -11.65 -16.40 -1.67
C HIS A 317 -10.87 -17.70 -1.45
N GLN A 318 -10.28 -17.89 -0.26
CA GLN A 318 -9.57 -19.11 0.07
C GLN A 318 -10.50 -20.35 0.03
N GLN A 319 -11.72 -20.21 0.54
CA GLN A 319 -12.71 -21.30 0.47
C GLN A 319 -13.10 -21.62 -0.96
N MET A 320 -13.32 -20.61 -1.79
CA MET A 320 -13.67 -20.78 -3.21
C MET A 320 -12.54 -21.47 -4.00
N ALA A 321 -11.28 -21.08 -3.72
CA ALA A 321 -10.12 -21.72 -4.34
C ALA A 321 -10.02 -23.21 -3.98
N LYS A 322 -10.32 -23.58 -2.73
CA LYS A 322 -10.33 -24.98 -2.27
C LYS A 322 -11.47 -25.82 -2.93
N GLN A 323 -12.58 -25.18 -3.23
CA GLN A 323 -13.75 -25.85 -3.80
C GLN A 323 -13.71 -25.96 -5.34
N GLN A 324 -12.64 -25.47 -6.01
CA GLN A 324 -12.54 -25.41 -7.46
C GLN A 324 -13.82 -24.83 -8.12
N ALA A 325 -14.36 -23.77 -7.51
CA ALA A 325 -15.64 -23.19 -7.90
C ALA A 325 -15.59 -22.70 -9.35
N ASN A 326 -16.71 -22.91 -10.07
CA ASN A 326 -16.85 -22.46 -11.44
C ASN A 326 -16.92 -20.91 -11.52
N GLN A 327 -16.66 -20.38 -12.71
CA GLN A 327 -16.56 -18.94 -12.98
C GLN A 327 -17.82 -18.16 -12.54
N ALA A 328 -19.02 -18.75 -12.67
CA ALA A 328 -20.27 -18.11 -12.26
C ALA A 328 -20.34 -17.87 -10.74
N LYS A 329 -19.88 -18.85 -9.93
CA LYS A 329 -19.82 -18.70 -8.47
C LYS A 329 -18.79 -17.67 -8.05
N GLN A 330 -17.66 -17.58 -8.75
CA GLN A 330 -16.64 -16.54 -8.50
C GLN A 330 -17.21 -15.14 -8.76
N GLN A 331 -17.89 -14.94 -9.90
CA GLN A 331 -18.53 -13.65 -10.22
C GLN A 331 -19.59 -13.27 -9.18
N GLN A 332 -20.42 -14.22 -8.73
CA GLN A 332 -21.43 -13.94 -7.69
C GLN A 332 -20.79 -13.56 -6.36
N MET A 333 -19.68 -14.16 -5.99
CA MET A 333 -18.93 -13.81 -4.78
C MET A 333 -18.36 -12.40 -4.89
N GLU A 334 -17.72 -12.04 -6.01
CA GLU A 334 -17.18 -10.71 -6.26
C GLU A 334 -18.27 -9.63 -6.17
N GLN A 335 -19.42 -9.85 -6.78
CA GLN A 335 -20.55 -8.93 -6.65
C GLN A 335 -21.00 -8.74 -5.19
N ARG A 336 -21.02 -9.82 -4.40
CA ARG A 336 -21.32 -9.74 -2.96
C ARG A 336 -20.27 -8.96 -2.21
N HIS A 337 -18.99 -9.16 -2.49
CA HIS A 337 -17.87 -8.42 -1.87
C HIS A 337 -17.97 -6.93 -2.19
N GLN A 338 -18.25 -6.59 -3.44
CA GLN A 338 -18.48 -5.22 -3.86
C GLN A 338 -19.65 -4.56 -3.10
N GLN A 339 -20.79 -5.25 -2.98
CA GLN A 339 -21.93 -4.74 -2.22
C GLN A 339 -21.59 -4.53 -0.73
N GLN A 340 -20.88 -5.46 -0.10
CA GLN A 340 -20.44 -5.33 1.30
C GLN A 340 -19.50 -4.14 1.49
N THR A 341 -18.58 -3.92 0.56
CA THR A 341 -17.65 -2.80 0.57
C THR A 341 -18.38 -1.46 0.45
N GLN A 342 -19.33 -1.35 -0.48
CA GLN A 342 -20.16 -0.16 -0.65
C GLN A 342 -21.02 0.15 0.58
N GLN A 343 -21.63 -0.87 1.19
CA GLN A 343 -22.39 -0.71 2.44
C GLN A 343 -21.52 -0.21 3.59
N LEU A 344 -20.30 -0.72 3.70
CA LEU A 344 -19.35 -0.26 4.73
C LEU A 344 -18.92 1.19 4.46
N GLN A 345 -18.66 1.56 3.21
CA GLN A 345 -18.35 2.93 2.81
C GLN A 345 -19.46 3.91 3.19
N GLN A 346 -20.71 3.59 2.85
CA GLN A 346 -21.87 4.42 3.20
C GLN A 346 -22.03 4.57 4.71
N LYS A 347 -21.87 3.48 5.46
CA LYS A 347 -21.90 3.50 6.92
C LYS A 347 -20.82 4.40 7.52
N HIS A 348 -19.59 4.32 7.02
CA HIS A 348 -18.48 5.16 7.47
C HIS A 348 -18.74 6.64 7.15
N ALA A 349 -19.24 6.96 5.97
CA ALA A 349 -19.61 8.33 5.59
C ALA A 349 -20.68 8.91 6.52
N GLN A 350 -21.76 8.15 6.79
CA GLN A 350 -22.80 8.57 7.72
C GLN A 350 -22.30 8.77 9.16
N GLN A 351 -21.43 7.89 9.66
CA GLN A 351 -20.83 8.03 10.99
C GLN A 351 -19.98 9.28 11.11
N THR A 352 -19.22 9.58 10.07
CA THR A 352 -18.36 10.78 9.99
C THR A 352 -19.23 12.04 9.98
N GLU A 353 -20.24 12.07 9.13
CA GLU A 353 -21.16 13.21 9.04
C GLU A 353 -21.91 13.47 10.37
N GLN A 354 -22.43 12.42 11.01
CA GLN A 354 -23.06 12.52 12.33
C GLN A 354 -22.11 13.06 13.40
N MET A 355 -20.84 12.68 13.35
CA MET A 355 -19.84 13.20 14.29
C MET A 355 -19.61 14.69 14.03
N HIS A 356 -19.43 15.11 12.77
CA HIS A 356 -19.26 16.53 12.41
C HIS A 356 -20.47 17.38 12.82
N GLN A 357 -21.69 16.90 12.58
CA GLN A 357 -22.92 17.59 13.01
C GLN A 357 -22.97 17.77 14.53
N LYS A 358 -22.60 16.75 15.31
CA LYS A 358 -22.53 16.82 16.79
C LYS A 358 -21.46 17.80 17.29
N GLN A 359 -20.36 17.94 16.56
CA GLN A 359 -19.27 18.87 16.92
C GLN A 359 -19.58 20.32 16.54
N GLN A 360 -20.44 20.55 15.53
CA GLN A 360 -20.88 21.88 15.08
C GLN A 360 -22.17 22.37 15.76
N ALA A 361 -22.91 21.49 16.44
CA ALA A 361 -24.14 21.87 17.11
C ALA A 361 -23.85 22.85 18.27
N PRO A 362 -24.60 23.97 18.39
CA PRO A 362 -24.45 24.89 19.51
C PRO A 362 -24.73 24.15 20.83
N PRO A 363 -24.03 24.51 21.92
CA PRO A 363 -24.27 23.88 23.21
C PRO A 363 -25.74 24.08 23.63
N PRO A 364 -26.37 23.04 24.22
CA PRO A 364 -27.75 23.17 24.70
C PRO A 364 -27.84 24.33 25.69
N PRO A 365 -28.95 25.12 25.68
CA PRO A 365 -29.13 26.21 26.61
C PRO A 365 -29.04 25.69 28.04
N ARG A 366 -28.24 26.37 28.86
CA ARG A 366 -28.11 26.01 30.28
C ARG A 366 -29.52 26.18 30.90
N GLN A 367 -30.10 25.09 31.40
CA GLN A 367 -31.26 25.17 32.26
C GLN A 367 -30.82 25.94 33.51
N ASN A 368 -31.31 27.16 33.66
CA ASN A 368 -31.20 27.87 34.94
C ASN A 368 -32.01 27.07 35.98
N GLU A 369 -31.31 26.33 36.81
CA GLU A 369 -31.89 25.89 38.06
C GLU A 369 -32.16 27.14 38.94
N ASN A 370 -33.33 27.73 38.75
CA ASN A 370 -33.88 28.66 39.74
C ASN A 370 -34.17 27.89 41.04
N LYS A 371 -33.22 27.95 41.97
CA LYS A 371 -33.40 27.52 43.35
C LYS A 371 -34.18 28.68 44.03
N PRO A 372 -35.38 28.45 44.59
CA PRO A 372 -36.10 29.48 45.31
C PRO A 372 -35.34 29.87 46.59
N PRO A 373 -35.41 31.15 47.04
CA PRO A 373 -34.79 31.57 48.29
C PRO A 373 -35.58 31.08 49.46
N HIS A 374 -34.87 30.52 50.44
CA HIS A 374 -35.36 30.36 51.84
C HIS A 374 -34.94 31.58 52.65
#